data_7d0952c8909e6b937388a98c9ef1560b
#
_entry.id   7d0952c8909e6b937388a98c9ef1560b
#
_cell.length_a   1.000
_cell.length_b   1.000
_cell.length_c   1.000
_cell.angle_alpha   90.00
_cell.angle_beta   90.00
_cell.angle_gamma   90.00
#
_symmetry.space_group_name_H-M   'P 1'
#
loop_
_entity.id
_entity.type
_entity.pdbx_description
1 polymer ?
#
loop_
_entity_poly.entity_id
_entity_poly.type
_entity_poly.pdbx_seq_one_letter_code
_entity_poly.pdbx_strand_id
1 'polypeptide(L)'
;MEGGAVSKKKSAVQKKPSRKASTNSQAIKPAITSQPSGTFTPGIIEDIQIKAELARYRIRGFGTLRPRTWATLDDLTFLPCGLTRIPLEGYRESCSTKTVLGTRFAEKPVELDIPVMVTGMSYGALSFNAKVALARGARMAGTSTTTGDGGMLPAERENSKTLIYEVLPSRYGINIHHLRQADAIELTIGQGAKPGTGGLLLGSKVSAQIAKIRDLPAGVDQRSPARHPDFLGPDDMVLKIEELREATDWKVPIFVKLGASRVYDDVKLAAKAGADVVVVDGMEGGTGASPDLLQEHTGIPTLAAVCEARAALEEMKLYGQVQLIIAGGIRHGSDMAKALALGADAIYVGTAALIALNCNKPLFVEDYHAIGAVPYACHHCHTGRCPVGITTQDPELMKRLEIEAAAERLANWFHAVTAEIQVLARACGKNNVHDLEPEDLRALTLEASIITGVPLAGTNVVFGGGPGWKKLH
;
A
#
# COMPACT_ATOMS: atom_id res chain seq x y z
N MET A 1 -33.30 -90.00 55.39
CA MET A 1 -34.67 -89.56 55.52
C MET A 1 -34.96 -88.60 54.38
N GLU A 2 -35.48 -89.14 53.35
CA GLU A 2 -36.87 -89.00 52.93
C GLU A 2 -37.15 -87.56 52.53
N GLY A 3 -37.60 -87.22 51.39
CA GLY A 3 -38.34 -87.85 50.29
C GLY A 3 -38.60 -86.78 49.33
N GLY A 4 -38.63 -87.03 48.13
CA GLY A 4 -39.65 -87.65 47.39
C GLY A 4 -40.47 -86.69 46.59
N ALA A 5 -40.34 -86.83 45.31
CA ALA A 5 -41.39 -86.83 44.26
C ALA A 5 -41.89 -85.51 43.68
N VAL A 6 -41.97 -85.43 42.47
CA VAL A 6 -42.93 -85.67 41.41
C VAL A 6 -42.78 -84.63 40.24
N SER A 7 -42.53 -85.23 39.14
CA SER A 7 -42.61 -84.64 37.79
C SER A 7 -43.93 -84.00 37.44
N LYS A 8 -43.90 -82.83 36.76
CA LYS A 8 -44.87 -82.52 35.76
C LYS A 8 -44.25 -81.84 34.55
N LYS A 9 -44.28 -82.55 33.43
CA LYS A 9 -44.06 -82.06 32.07
C LYS A 9 -45.08 -80.95 31.77
N LYS A 10 -44.59 -79.79 31.35
CA LYS A 10 -45.47 -78.88 30.58
C LYS A 10 -44.68 -78.42 29.31
N SER A 11 -45.41 -78.58 28.23
CA SER A 11 -45.08 -78.36 26.84
C SER A 11 -44.38 -77.02 26.54
N ALA A 12 -43.32 -77.12 25.77
CA ALA A 12 -42.62 -75.98 25.16
C ALA A 12 -43.51 -75.38 24.06
N VAL A 13 -43.92 -74.14 24.27
CA VAL A 13 -44.44 -73.26 23.20
C VAL A 13 -43.28 -72.43 22.69
N GLN A 14 -42.82 -72.71 21.47
CA GLN A 14 -41.82 -71.96 20.75
C GLN A 14 -42.43 -70.55 20.44
N LYS A 15 -41.91 -69.50 21.13
CA LYS A 15 -42.10 -68.12 20.75
C LYS A 15 -41.12 -67.76 19.63
N LYS A 16 -41.67 -67.43 18.45
CA LYS A 16 -40.92 -66.81 17.34
C LYS A 16 -40.21 -65.53 17.81
N PRO A 17 -38.97 -65.24 17.38
CA PRO A 17 -38.30 -63.97 17.71
C PRO A 17 -39.01 -62.82 16.99
N SER A 18 -39.47 -61.82 17.74
CA SER A 18 -39.95 -60.54 17.21
C SER A 18 -38.79 -59.82 16.59
N ARG A 19 -38.83 -59.58 15.27
CA ARG A 19 -37.95 -58.60 14.59
C ARG A 19 -38.22 -57.25 15.21
N LYS A 20 -37.28 -56.75 16.04
CA LYS A 20 -37.20 -55.34 16.33
C LYS A 20 -36.79 -54.62 15.04
N ALA A 21 -37.69 -53.89 14.45
CA ALA A 21 -37.40 -52.90 13.42
C ALA A 21 -36.52 -51.82 14.06
N SER A 22 -35.25 -51.78 13.69
CA SER A 22 -34.37 -50.67 13.99
C SER A 22 -34.82 -49.48 13.13
N THR A 23 -35.66 -48.64 13.68
CA THR A 23 -35.89 -47.32 13.10
C THR A 23 -34.70 -46.46 13.36
N ASN A 24 -33.65 -46.61 12.52
CA ASN A 24 -32.58 -45.64 12.40
C ASN A 24 -33.13 -44.46 11.58
N SER A 25 -34.01 -43.67 12.16
CA SER A 25 -34.31 -42.34 11.67
C SER A 25 -33.17 -41.43 12.06
N GLN A 26 -32.06 -41.49 11.33
CA GLN A 26 -31.20 -40.35 11.25
C GLN A 26 -32.05 -39.22 10.69
N ALA A 27 -32.49 -38.33 11.57
CA ALA A 27 -33.07 -37.06 11.16
C ALA A 27 -32.03 -36.40 10.23
N ILE A 28 -32.32 -36.38 8.93
CA ILE A 28 -31.61 -35.61 7.94
C ILE A 28 -31.79 -34.18 8.43
N LYS A 29 -30.74 -33.64 9.11
CA LYS A 29 -30.70 -32.19 9.34
C LYS A 29 -30.83 -31.55 7.97
N PRO A 30 -31.82 -30.70 7.72
CA PRO A 30 -31.90 -30.02 6.44
C PRO A 30 -30.57 -29.29 6.24
N ALA A 31 -29.89 -29.55 5.14
CA ALA A 31 -28.73 -28.78 4.76
C ALA A 31 -29.23 -27.33 4.70
N ILE A 32 -28.67 -26.47 5.54
CA ILE A 32 -28.96 -25.04 5.48
C ILE A 32 -28.35 -24.56 4.17
N THR A 33 -29.15 -24.54 3.12
CA THR A 33 -28.77 -24.07 1.78
C THR A 33 -29.01 -22.56 1.64
N SER A 34 -28.96 -21.79 2.72
CA SER A 34 -29.04 -20.35 2.62
C SER A 34 -27.74 -19.83 2.05
N GLN A 35 -27.76 -19.45 0.80
CA GLN A 35 -26.66 -18.65 0.25
C GLN A 35 -26.60 -17.29 0.96
N PRO A 36 -25.40 -16.76 1.22
CA PRO A 36 -25.26 -15.43 1.79
C PRO A 36 -25.98 -14.41 0.92
N SER A 37 -26.68 -13.44 1.52
CA SER A 37 -27.24 -12.30 0.80
C SER A 37 -26.15 -11.55 0.04
N GLY A 38 -26.38 -11.21 -1.22
CA GLY A 38 -25.48 -10.36 -2.00
C GLY A 38 -25.40 -8.94 -1.43
N THR A 39 -26.40 -8.48 -0.69
CA THR A 39 -26.45 -7.16 -0.04
C THR A 39 -25.89 -7.20 1.38
N PHE A 40 -26.33 -8.17 2.18
CA PHE A 40 -25.86 -8.35 3.55
C PHE A 40 -24.90 -9.52 3.62
N THR A 41 -23.68 -9.30 3.16
CA THR A 41 -22.60 -10.28 3.26
C THR A 41 -22.19 -10.49 4.73
N PRO A 42 -21.51 -11.59 5.09
CA PRO A 42 -21.03 -11.81 6.46
C PRO A 42 -20.24 -10.62 7.02
N GLY A 43 -19.40 -9.99 6.22
CA GLY A 43 -18.61 -8.81 6.63
C GLY A 43 -19.48 -7.57 6.88
N ILE A 44 -20.54 -7.35 6.11
CA ILE A 44 -21.50 -6.26 6.34
C ILE A 44 -22.32 -6.50 7.61
N ILE A 45 -22.74 -7.75 7.85
CA ILE A 45 -23.46 -8.11 9.08
C ILE A 45 -22.57 -7.87 10.29
N GLU A 46 -21.32 -8.33 10.27
CA GLU A 46 -20.33 -8.10 11.32
C GLU A 46 -20.10 -6.60 11.58
N ASP A 47 -19.92 -5.80 10.52
CA ASP A 47 -19.73 -4.37 10.64
C ASP A 47 -20.90 -3.65 11.29
N ILE A 48 -22.14 -4.03 10.91
CA ILE A 48 -23.36 -3.49 11.54
C ILE A 48 -23.41 -3.85 13.03
N GLN A 49 -23.12 -5.11 13.37
CA GLN A 49 -23.11 -5.58 14.76
C GLN A 49 -22.07 -4.82 15.61
N ILE A 50 -20.85 -4.68 15.11
CA ILE A 50 -19.78 -3.92 15.79
C ILE A 50 -20.20 -2.46 16.00
N LYS A 51 -20.79 -1.82 15.01
CA LYS A 51 -21.30 -0.44 15.15
C LYS A 51 -22.43 -0.33 16.15
N ALA A 52 -23.33 -1.32 16.20
CA ALA A 52 -24.43 -1.38 17.15
C ALA A 52 -23.93 -1.56 18.59
N GLU A 53 -22.90 -2.35 18.81
CA GLU A 53 -22.32 -2.59 20.13
C GLU A 53 -21.45 -1.42 20.62
N LEU A 54 -20.62 -0.84 19.76
CA LEU A 54 -19.58 0.10 20.15
C LEU A 54 -19.92 1.57 19.89
N ALA A 55 -21.03 1.87 19.21
CA ALA A 55 -21.41 3.22 18.76
C ALA A 55 -20.28 3.97 18.04
N ARG A 56 -19.43 3.27 17.30
CA ARG A 56 -18.31 3.82 16.56
C ARG A 56 -17.98 3.00 15.32
N TYR A 57 -17.27 3.62 14.37
CA TYR A 57 -16.73 2.94 13.19
C TYR A 57 -15.50 2.08 13.54
N ARG A 58 -15.22 1.06 12.72
CA ARG A 58 -14.00 0.25 12.81
C ARG A 58 -12.77 1.07 12.43
N ILE A 59 -11.68 0.78 13.11
CA ILE A 59 -10.33 1.23 12.72
C ILE A 59 -9.55 0.00 12.30
N ARG A 60 -8.90 0.08 11.14
CA ARG A 60 -8.15 -1.02 10.57
C ARG A 60 -6.81 -0.56 10.02
N GLY A 61 -5.82 -1.42 10.04
CA GLY A 61 -4.56 -1.26 9.35
C GLY A 61 -4.52 -2.03 8.02
N PHE A 62 -3.40 -2.02 7.35
CA PHE A 62 -3.06 -2.67 6.09
C PHE A 62 -3.63 -1.93 4.88
N GLY A 63 -4.66 -2.39 4.21
CA GLY A 63 -5.24 -1.75 3.02
C GLY A 63 -6.67 -2.17 2.78
N THR A 64 -7.25 -1.77 1.64
CA THR A 64 -8.61 -2.12 1.25
C THR A 64 -8.82 -3.64 1.14
N LEU A 65 -9.99 -4.11 1.52
CA LEU A 65 -10.44 -5.51 1.34
C LEU A 65 -11.02 -5.74 -0.06
N ARG A 66 -11.19 -4.70 -0.85
CA ARG A 66 -11.81 -4.74 -2.20
C ARG A 66 -13.19 -5.41 -2.20
N PRO A 67 -14.16 -4.90 -1.47
CA PRO A 67 -15.50 -5.44 -1.46
C PRO A 67 -16.22 -5.28 -2.82
N ARG A 68 -15.65 -4.45 -3.71
CA ARG A 68 -16.13 -4.22 -5.08
C ARG A 68 -14.98 -4.45 -6.07
N THR A 69 -15.31 -4.76 -7.31
CA THR A 69 -14.35 -4.86 -8.42
C THR A 69 -14.22 -3.52 -9.14
N TRP A 70 -13.03 -3.22 -9.59
CA TRP A 70 -12.70 -2.10 -10.47
C TRP A 70 -11.50 -2.48 -11.33
N ALA A 71 -11.28 -1.76 -12.44
CA ALA A 71 -10.11 -1.98 -13.28
C ALA A 71 -8.81 -1.63 -12.55
N THR A 72 -7.82 -2.50 -12.67
CA THR A 72 -6.50 -2.39 -12.01
C THR A 72 -5.38 -2.60 -13.02
N LEU A 73 -4.14 -2.52 -12.57
CA LEU A 73 -2.97 -2.84 -13.40
C LEU A 73 -2.98 -4.29 -13.92
N ASP A 74 -3.73 -5.22 -13.28
CA ASP A 74 -3.91 -6.59 -13.78
C ASP A 74 -4.69 -6.65 -15.11
N ASP A 75 -5.50 -5.63 -15.40
CA ASP A 75 -6.29 -5.53 -16.63
C ASP A 75 -5.50 -5.01 -17.82
N LEU A 76 -4.19 -4.86 -17.68
CA LEU A 76 -3.26 -4.52 -18.76
C LEU A 76 -2.27 -5.65 -19.01
N THR A 77 -1.80 -5.77 -20.26
CA THR A 77 -0.71 -6.66 -20.63
C THR A 77 0.29 -5.95 -21.54
N PHE A 78 1.56 -6.39 -21.53
CA PHE A 78 2.56 -5.90 -22.46
C PHE A 78 2.45 -6.58 -23.83
N LEU A 79 2.88 -5.87 -24.87
CA LEU A 79 3.12 -6.40 -26.21
C LEU A 79 4.62 -6.54 -26.44
N PRO A 80 5.20 -7.72 -26.21
CA PRO A 80 6.62 -7.96 -26.51
C PRO A 80 6.92 -7.83 -28.00
N CYS A 81 8.15 -7.45 -28.29
CA CYS A 81 8.66 -7.39 -29.63
C CYS A 81 8.77 -8.80 -30.27
N GLY A 82 8.72 -8.83 -31.61
CA GLY A 82 8.92 -10.03 -32.44
C GLY A 82 9.62 -9.67 -33.72
N LEU A 83 8.85 -9.49 -34.83
CA LEU A 83 9.41 -9.12 -36.11
C LEU A 83 9.37 -7.61 -36.40
N THR A 84 8.36 -6.90 -35.87
CA THR A 84 8.19 -5.46 -36.10
C THR A 84 9.14 -4.60 -35.28
N ARG A 85 9.53 -5.10 -34.11
CA ARG A 85 10.59 -4.58 -33.26
C ARG A 85 11.41 -5.77 -32.77
N ILE A 86 12.68 -5.58 -32.47
CA ILE A 86 13.57 -6.65 -31.99
C ILE A 86 13.70 -6.56 -30.50
N PRO A 87 13.41 -7.63 -29.74
CA PRO A 87 13.66 -7.66 -28.31
C PRO A 87 15.16 -7.59 -28.02
N LEU A 88 15.53 -7.04 -26.88
CA LEU A 88 16.93 -6.99 -26.46
C LEU A 88 17.37 -8.30 -25.81
N GLU A 89 18.62 -8.69 -26.07
CA GLU A 89 19.23 -9.89 -25.50
C GLU A 89 19.64 -9.66 -24.04
N GLY A 90 18.93 -10.29 -23.12
CA GLY A 90 19.07 -10.05 -21.69
C GLY A 90 20.46 -10.30 -21.09
N TYR A 91 21.28 -11.13 -21.74
CA TYR A 91 22.64 -11.43 -21.28
C TYR A 91 23.71 -10.50 -21.84
N ARG A 92 23.41 -9.75 -22.88
CA ARG A 92 24.39 -8.94 -23.63
C ARG A 92 24.07 -7.46 -23.63
N GLU A 93 22.80 -7.12 -23.53
CA GLU A 93 22.32 -5.75 -23.66
C GLU A 93 21.82 -5.23 -22.32
N SER A 94 22.44 -4.14 -21.84
CA SER A 94 22.04 -3.49 -20.60
C SER A 94 20.67 -2.81 -20.74
N CYS A 95 19.94 -2.71 -19.62
CA CYS A 95 18.73 -1.92 -19.52
C CYS A 95 18.87 -1.02 -18.30
N SER A 96 18.88 0.29 -18.50
CA SER A 96 19.04 1.28 -17.44
C SER A 96 17.80 1.31 -16.53
N THR A 97 18.04 1.48 -15.24
CA THR A 97 17.01 1.66 -14.21
C THR A 97 17.21 2.96 -13.43
N LYS A 98 18.25 3.74 -13.79
CA LYS A 98 18.57 5.00 -13.10
C LYS A 98 17.39 5.96 -13.20
N THR A 99 17.08 6.56 -12.06
CA THR A 99 15.93 7.48 -11.93
C THR A 99 16.41 8.77 -11.29
N VAL A 100 16.05 9.90 -11.88
CA VAL A 100 16.38 11.23 -11.36
C VAL A 100 15.08 11.99 -11.10
N LEU A 101 14.92 12.51 -9.89
CA LEU A 101 13.72 13.18 -9.43
C LEU A 101 14.03 14.59 -8.92
N GLY A 102 13.16 15.55 -9.22
CA GLY A 102 13.26 16.90 -8.70
C GLY A 102 14.21 17.80 -9.47
N THR A 103 14.28 17.64 -10.79
CA THR A 103 15.20 18.40 -11.67
C THR A 103 14.73 19.82 -11.97
N ARG A 104 13.51 20.22 -11.55
CA ARG A 104 12.86 21.46 -11.96
C ARG A 104 13.50 22.71 -11.32
N PHE A 105 13.69 22.69 -10.01
CA PHE A 105 14.15 23.84 -9.24
C PHE A 105 15.28 23.52 -8.26
N ALA A 106 15.46 22.26 -7.88
CA ALA A 106 16.47 21.91 -6.88
C ALA A 106 17.89 21.95 -7.45
N GLU A 107 18.84 22.44 -6.66
CA GLU A 107 20.26 22.37 -7.00
C GLU A 107 20.78 20.92 -7.06
N LYS A 108 20.23 20.05 -6.17
CA LYS A 108 20.62 18.65 -6.03
C LYS A 108 19.41 17.75 -6.19
N PRO A 109 19.08 17.31 -7.42
CA PRO A 109 18.05 16.30 -7.63
C PRO A 109 18.34 15.01 -6.88
N VAL A 110 17.31 14.23 -6.61
CA VAL A 110 17.44 12.88 -6.04
C VAL A 110 17.82 11.90 -7.14
N GLU A 111 18.96 11.24 -6.99
CA GLU A 111 19.44 10.20 -7.89
C GLU A 111 19.29 8.81 -7.25
N LEU A 112 18.62 7.92 -7.95
CA LEU A 112 18.34 6.54 -7.52
C LEU A 112 18.86 5.54 -8.55
N ASP A 113 19.33 4.40 -8.08
CA ASP A 113 19.77 3.32 -8.96
C ASP A 113 18.59 2.52 -9.54
N ILE A 114 17.41 2.58 -8.89
CA ILE A 114 16.18 1.89 -9.29
C ILE A 114 14.95 2.81 -9.16
N PRO A 115 13.89 2.61 -9.94
CA PRO A 115 12.71 3.47 -9.93
C PRO A 115 11.73 3.16 -8.78
N VAL A 116 12.12 2.35 -7.79
CA VAL A 116 11.24 1.90 -6.70
C VAL A 116 11.75 2.41 -5.37
N MET A 117 10.88 3.04 -4.58
CA MET A 117 11.20 3.78 -3.36
C MET A 117 10.31 3.34 -2.20
N VAL A 118 10.77 3.48 -0.96
CA VAL A 118 9.96 3.24 0.23
C VAL A 118 9.16 4.50 0.59
N THR A 119 7.83 4.41 0.60
CA THR A 119 6.94 5.51 1.00
C THR A 119 7.02 5.81 2.50
N GLY A 120 6.49 6.96 2.93
CA GLY A 120 6.49 7.40 4.32
C GLY A 120 5.72 6.47 5.25
N MET A 121 6.43 5.96 6.26
CA MET A 121 5.89 5.14 7.35
C MET A 121 6.56 5.55 8.65
N SER A 122 5.80 6.21 9.54
CA SER A 122 6.33 6.88 10.71
C SER A 122 6.95 5.95 11.75
N TYR A 123 8.01 6.43 12.42
CA TYR A 123 8.44 5.85 13.69
C TYR A 123 7.35 6.07 14.74
N GLY A 124 6.93 4.98 15.36
CA GLY A 124 5.76 4.93 16.24
C GLY A 124 4.63 4.09 15.62
N ALA A 125 4.28 4.31 14.37
CA ALA A 125 3.50 3.34 13.60
C ALA A 125 4.32 2.06 13.38
N LEU A 126 5.56 2.22 12.92
CA LEU A 126 6.55 1.14 12.84
C LEU A 126 7.47 1.12 14.07
N SER A 127 8.04 -0.04 14.34
CA SER A 127 9.09 -0.23 15.35
C SER A 127 10.42 0.38 14.91
N PHE A 128 11.32 0.58 15.89
CA PHE A 128 12.70 0.99 15.62
C PHE A 128 13.39 0.04 14.63
N ASN A 129 13.29 -1.28 14.87
CA ASN A 129 13.92 -2.28 14.03
C ASN A 129 13.39 -2.22 12.59
N ALA A 130 12.09 -2.03 12.41
CA ALA A 130 11.50 -1.91 11.07
C ALA A 130 11.99 -0.66 10.34
N LYS A 131 12.09 0.49 11.02
CA LYS A 131 12.60 1.74 10.41
C LYS A 131 14.07 1.58 9.97
N VAL A 132 14.92 1.00 10.80
CA VAL A 132 16.33 0.78 10.46
C VAL A 132 16.48 -0.26 9.34
N ALA A 133 15.70 -1.35 9.38
CA ALA A 133 15.72 -2.37 8.33
C ALA A 133 15.29 -1.80 6.96
N LEU A 134 14.24 -0.95 6.93
CA LEU A 134 13.80 -0.26 5.71
C LEU A 134 14.91 0.65 5.16
N ALA A 135 15.55 1.44 6.03
CA ALA A 135 16.62 2.35 5.64
C ALA A 135 17.83 1.60 5.05
N ARG A 136 18.30 0.54 5.71
CA ARG A 136 19.41 -0.29 5.24
C ARG A 136 19.08 -1.03 3.95
N GLY A 137 17.91 -1.66 3.88
CA GLY A 137 17.49 -2.38 2.67
C GLY A 137 17.35 -1.45 1.46
N ALA A 138 16.79 -0.25 1.64
CA ALA A 138 16.73 0.77 0.60
C ALA A 138 18.14 1.25 0.18
N ARG A 139 19.04 1.49 1.14
CA ARG A 139 20.43 1.84 0.87
C ARG A 139 21.16 0.77 0.06
N MET A 140 20.99 -0.52 0.42
CA MET A 140 21.59 -1.66 -0.29
C MET A 140 21.11 -1.74 -1.73
N ALA A 141 19.85 -1.40 -1.98
CA ALA A 141 19.26 -1.37 -3.33
C ALA A 141 19.51 -0.05 -4.09
N GLY A 142 20.20 0.91 -3.50
CA GLY A 142 20.48 2.21 -4.13
C GLY A 142 19.27 3.11 -4.28
N THR A 143 18.27 2.97 -3.39
CA THR A 143 17.04 3.77 -3.41
C THR A 143 16.81 4.53 -2.09
N SER A 144 15.62 5.14 -1.96
CA SER A 144 15.27 6.01 -0.84
C SER A 144 14.32 5.36 0.16
N THR A 145 14.36 5.90 1.38
CA THR A 145 13.30 5.74 2.39
C THR A 145 12.73 7.09 2.77
N THR A 146 11.57 7.10 3.44
CA THR A 146 10.85 8.31 3.81
C THR A 146 10.47 8.27 5.29
N THR A 147 10.58 9.41 5.98
CA THR A 147 10.40 9.46 7.46
C THR A 147 8.99 9.05 7.89
N GLY A 148 7.97 9.45 7.17
CA GLY A 148 6.58 9.37 7.63
C GLY A 148 6.24 10.47 8.64
N ASP A 149 5.01 10.43 9.17
CA ASP A 149 4.50 11.39 10.15
C ASP A 149 5.17 11.22 11.52
N GLY A 150 5.92 12.22 11.96
CA GLY A 150 6.46 12.21 13.32
C GLY A 150 7.94 12.51 13.48
N GLY A 151 8.52 13.22 12.54
CA GLY A 151 9.92 13.66 12.59
C GLY A 151 10.93 12.62 12.11
N MET A 152 12.19 12.98 12.14
CA MET A 152 13.31 12.15 11.69
C MET A 152 13.85 11.30 12.86
N LEU A 153 13.88 10.00 12.69
CA LEU A 153 14.61 9.11 13.59
C LEU A 153 16.10 9.17 13.21
N PRO A 154 17.03 9.55 14.12
CA PRO A 154 18.45 9.65 13.79
C PRO A 154 19.02 8.37 13.19
N ALA A 155 18.69 7.21 13.78
CA ALA A 155 19.13 5.92 13.26
C ALA A 155 18.63 5.62 11.84
N GLU A 156 17.47 6.14 11.42
CA GLU A 156 17.01 6.02 10.04
C GLU A 156 17.88 6.86 9.10
N ARG A 157 18.19 8.12 9.47
CA ARG A 157 19.10 8.97 8.68
C ARG A 157 20.49 8.36 8.51
N GLU A 158 21.07 7.86 9.59
CA GLU A 158 22.40 7.24 9.59
C GLU A 158 22.48 6.00 8.69
N ASN A 159 21.39 5.25 8.56
CA ASN A 159 21.32 4.02 7.78
C ASN A 159 20.80 4.22 6.35
N SER A 160 20.31 5.41 6.00
CA SER A 160 19.82 5.74 4.64
C SER A 160 20.93 6.29 3.75
N LYS A 161 20.93 5.94 2.45
CA LYS A 161 21.67 6.68 1.41
C LYS A 161 20.89 7.96 1.06
N THR A 162 19.60 7.81 0.79
CA THR A 162 18.67 8.89 0.44
C THR A 162 17.48 8.84 1.38
N LEU A 163 17.22 9.93 2.09
CA LEU A 163 16.10 10.08 3.03
C LEU A 163 15.22 11.25 2.65
N ILE A 164 13.94 10.98 2.43
CA ILE A 164 12.92 11.97 2.17
C ILE A 164 12.22 12.33 3.49
N TYR A 165 12.13 13.62 3.80
CA TYR A 165 11.45 14.09 5.01
C TYR A 165 10.01 14.48 4.71
N GLU A 166 9.04 13.81 5.36
CA GLU A 166 7.61 14.16 5.23
C GLU A 166 7.22 15.32 6.13
N VAL A 167 6.64 16.36 5.55
CA VAL A 167 5.97 17.48 6.23
C VAL A 167 4.47 17.27 6.14
N LEU A 168 3.86 16.89 7.27
CA LEU A 168 2.43 16.59 7.36
C LEU A 168 1.66 17.68 8.12
N PRO A 169 0.32 17.68 8.05
CA PRO A 169 -0.53 18.61 8.79
C PRO A 169 -0.29 18.64 10.31
N SER A 170 0.18 17.53 10.88
CA SER A 170 0.49 17.39 12.30
C SER A 170 1.70 18.20 12.75
N ARG A 171 2.71 18.38 11.88
CA ARG A 171 3.98 19.05 12.15
C ARG A 171 4.76 18.45 13.32
N TYR A 172 4.51 17.19 13.69
CA TYR A 172 5.20 16.52 14.78
C TYR A 172 6.71 16.44 14.53
N GLY A 173 7.50 16.97 15.48
CA GLY A 173 8.95 16.93 15.42
C GLY A 173 9.60 17.68 14.26
N ILE A 174 8.86 18.54 13.57
CA ILE A 174 9.43 19.36 12.48
C ILE A 174 10.44 20.38 13.04
N ASN A 175 11.63 20.40 12.47
CA ASN A 175 12.65 21.40 12.79
C ASN A 175 13.59 21.60 11.60
N ILE A 176 14.22 22.77 11.55
CA ILE A 176 15.09 23.19 10.46
C ILE A 176 16.32 22.27 10.29
N HIS A 177 16.84 21.69 11.38
CA HIS A 177 18.01 20.82 11.31
C HIS A 177 17.68 19.50 10.60
N HIS A 178 16.49 18.95 10.81
CA HIS A 178 16.03 17.76 10.11
C HIS A 178 15.75 18.05 8.63
N LEU A 179 15.12 19.20 8.31
CA LEU A 179 14.87 19.59 6.91
C LEU A 179 16.19 19.69 6.13
N ARG A 180 17.22 20.29 6.71
CA ARG A 180 18.55 20.44 6.08
C ARG A 180 19.35 19.13 5.98
N GLN A 181 18.99 18.10 6.73
CA GLN A 181 19.60 16.77 6.65
C GLN A 181 18.92 15.85 5.65
N ALA A 182 17.75 16.22 5.16
CA ALA A 182 17.01 15.44 4.19
C ALA A 182 17.56 15.64 2.77
N ASP A 183 17.37 14.64 1.91
CA ASP A 183 17.75 14.69 0.49
C ASP A 183 16.57 15.16 -0.40
N ALA A 184 15.35 15.14 0.13
CA ALA A 184 14.14 15.77 -0.42
C ALA A 184 13.14 16.07 0.69
N ILE A 185 12.24 17.01 0.46
CA ILE A 185 11.11 17.29 1.35
C ILE A 185 9.81 16.88 0.67
N GLU A 186 8.97 16.09 1.33
CA GLU A 186 7.66 15.69 0.85
C GLU A 186 6.55 16.41 1.63
N LEU A 187 5.90 17.39 1.01
CA LEU A 187 4.73 18.07 1.55
C LEU A 187 3.50 17.17 1.34
N THR A 188 3.04 16.52 2.40
CA THR A 188 1.96 15.54 2.32
C THR A 188 0.61 16.20 2.59
N ILE A 189 -0.28 16.20 1.59
CA ILE A 189 -1.66 16.67 1.68
C ILE A 189 -2.60 15.52 2.05
N GLY A 190 -2.31 14.30 1.55
CA GLY A 190 -3.10 13.11 1.81
C GLY A 190 -2.42 11.83 1.38
N GLN A 191 -3.09 10.72 1.58
CA GLN A 191 -2.67 9.39 1.14
C GLN A 191 -3.87 8.52 0.76
N GLY A 192 -3.66 7.48 -0.05
CA GLY A 192 -4.73 6.68 -0.65
C GLY A 192 -5.67 6.01 0.33
N ALA A 193 -5.15 5.51 1.47
CA ALA A 193 -5.96 4.80 2.45
C ALA A 193 -6.87 5.72 3.31
N LYS A 194 -6.63 7.03 3.30
CA LYS A 194 -7.38 7.98 4.14
C LYS A 194 -7.34 9.39 3.58
N PRO A 195 -7.83 9.61 2.35
CA PRO A 195 -7.90 10.95 1.80
C PRO A 195 -8.84 11.82 2.62
N GLY A 196 -8.47 13.08 2.83
CA GLY A 196 -9.29 14.05 3.57
C GLY A 196 -9.37 13.84 5.08
N THR A 197 -8.51 12.99 5.67
CA THR A 197 -8.42 12.83 7.13
C THR A 197 -6.98 12.71 7.61
N GLY A 198 -6.74 13.01 8.90
CA GLY A 198 -5.43 12.86 9.51
C GLY A 198 -5.11 11.45 9.97
N GLY A 199 -3.89 11.26 10.44
CA GLY A 199 -3.42 10.01 11.03
C GLY A 199 -3.89 9.80 12.47
N LEU A 200 -3.81 8.55 12.92
CA LEU A 200 -4.02 8.15 14.31
C LEU A 200 -2.87 7.25 14.76
N LEU A 201 -2.25 7.61 15.89
CA LEU A 201 -1.35 6.74 16.64
C LEU A 201 -1.90 6.59 18.05
N LEU A 202 -2.26 5.37 18.45
CA LEU A 202 -2.79 5.11 19.79
C LEU A 202 -1.73 5.37 20.86
N GLY A 203 -2.13 5.94 22.01
CA GLY A 203 -1.27 6.26 23.13
C GLY A 203 -0.46 5.07 23.64
N SER A 204 -1.02 3.85 23.56
CA SER A 204 -0.30 2.61 23.88
C SER A 204 0.97 2.37 23.04
N LYS A 205 1.09 3.03 21.89
CA LYS A 205 2.28 3.01 21.02
C LYS A 205 3.17 4.24 21.18
N VAL A 206 2.75 5.24 21.95
CA VAL A 206 3.51 6.47 22.17
C VAL A 206 4.45 6.30 23.35
N SER A 207 5.59 5.66 23.13
CA SER A 207 6.66 5.54 24.12
C SER A 207 7.33 6.89 24.42
N ALA A 208 8.09 6.97 25.51
CA ALA A 208 8.85 8.18 25.85
C ALA A 208 9.81 8.64 24.74
N GLN A 209 10.41 7.71 23.99
CA GLN A 209 11.28 8.01 22.87
C GLN A 209 10.50 8.62 21.70
N ILE A 210 9.34 8.08 21.36
CA ILE A 210 8.47 8.60 20.32
C ILE A 210 7.94 9.98 20.69
N ALA A 211 7.48 10.13 21.95
CA ALA A 211 7.03 11.39 22.49
C ALA A 211 8.10 12.49 22.34
N LYS A 212 9.36 12.16 22.68
CA LYS A 212 10.49 13.09 22.53
C LYS A 212 10.76 13.49 21.07
N ILE A 213 10.73 12.54 20.14
CA ILE A 213 10.98 12.84 18.70
C ILE A 213 9.84 13.66 18.10
N ARG A 214 8.61 13.40 18.53
CA ARG A 214 7.40 14.10 18.03
C ARG A 214 7.11 15.43 18.75
N ASP A 215 7.82 15.72 19.82
CA ASP A 215 7.57 16.84 20.72
C ASP A 215 6.13 16.83 21.31
N LEU A 216 5.73 15.69 21.83
CA LEU A 216 4.38 15.41 22.34
C LEU A 216 4.40 14.62 23.66
N PRO A 217 3.31 14.64 24.45
CA PRO A 217 3.20 13.81 25.65
C PRO A 217 3.20 12.30 25.34
N ALA A 218 3.89 11.51 26.16
CA ALA A 218 3.87 10.06 26.09
C ALA A 218 2.53 9.49 26.55
N GLY A 219 2.14 8.33 26.02
CA GLY A 219 0.95 7.58 26.45
C GLY A 219 -0.40 8.17 26.03
N VAL A 220 -0.42 9.23 25.23
CA VAL A 220 -1.64 9.90 24.74
C VAL A 220 -1.86 9.64 23.26
N ASP A 221 -3.11 9.40 22.87
CA ASP A 221 -3.48 9.24 21.45
C ASP A 221 -3.09 10.48 20.65
N GLN A 222 -2.37 10.27 19.55
CA GLN A 222 -1.95 11.34 18.65
C GLN A 222 -2.81 11.31 17.40
N ARG A 223 -3.53 12.40 17.15
CA ARG A 223 -4.39 12.61 15.97
C ARG A 223 -3.83 13.75 15.15
N SER A 224 -3.46 13.46 13.91
CA SER A 224 -3.06 14.50 12.96
C SER A 224 -4.29 15.24 12.43
N PRO A 225 -4.20 16.57 12.22
CA PRO A 225 -5.25 17.32 11.53
C PRO A 225 -5.51 16.78 10.13
N ALA A 226 -6.72 17.02 9.60
CA ALA A 226 -7.09 16.61 8.25
C ALA A 226 -6.46 17.49 7.16
N ARG A 227 -6.00 18.70 7.51
CA ARG A 227 -5.38 19.69 6.60
C ARG A 227 -4.25 20.42 7.30
N HIS A 228 -3.34 20.98 6.55
CA HIS A 228 -2.32 21.86 7.08
C HIS A 228 -2.98 23.08 7.75
N PRO A 229 -2.58 23.45 8.97
CA PRO A 229 -3.22 24.54 9.71
C PRO A 229 -3.01 25.92 9.08
N ASP A 230 -2.00 26.07 8.25
CA ASP A 230 -1.64 27.27 7.49
C ASP A 230 -2.14 27.27 6.04
N PHE A 231 -2.95 26.28 5.62
CA PHE A 231 -3.57 26.23 4.31
C PHE A 231 -5.08 26.54 4.39
N LEU A 232 -5.49 27.63 3.80
CA LEU A 232 -6.89 27.99 3.59
C LEU A 232 -7.27 27.85 2.10
N GLY A 233 -6.29 27.88 1.21
CA GLY A 233 -6.47 27.74 -0.22
C GLY A 233 -5.19 27.33 -0.96
N PRO A 234 -5.27 27.18 -2.29
CA PRO A 234 -4.12 26.76 -3.11
C PRO A 234 -2.94 27.72 -3.07
N ASP A 235 -3.18 29.02 -2.88
CA ASP A 235 -2.12 30.02 -2.83
C ASP A 235 -1.23 29.87 -1.59
N ASP A 236 -1.78 29.37 -0.49
CA ASP A 236 -1.02 29.09 0.72
C ASP A 236 -0.02 27.92 0.51
N MET A 237 -0.30 27.02 -0.42
CA MET A 237 0.64 25.97 -0.78
C MET A 237 1.87 26.51 -1.50
N VAL A 238 1.72 27.57 -2.31
CA VAL A 238 2.85 28.29 -2.93
C VAL A 238 3.78 28.81 -1.85
N LEU A 239 3.23 29.55 -0.88
CA LEU A 239 4.01 30.08 0.25
C LEU A 239 4.70 28.99 1.06
N LYS A 240 4.02 27.87 1.29
CA LYS A 240 4.60 26.73 2.03
C LYS A 240 5.75 26.07 1.26
N ILE A 241 5.62 25.90 -0.03
CA ILE A 241 6.71 25.35 -0.87
C ILE A 241 7.91 26.30 -0.87
N GLU A 242 7.69 27.61 -1.00
CA GLU A 242 8.76 28.61 -0.91
C GLU A 242 9.43 28.60 0.46
N GLU A 243 8.68 28.55 1.56
CA GLU A 243 9.21 28.41 2.93
C GLU A 243 10.14 27.19 3.05
N LEU A 244 9.72 26.04 2.51
CA LEU A 244 10.51 24.80 2.56
C LEU A 244 11.78 24.91 1.69
N ARG A 245 11.72 25.58 0.55
CA ARG A 245 12.90 25.87 -0.29
C ARG A 245 13.89 26.76 0.42
N GLU A 246 13.43 27.86 1.00
CA GLU A 246 14.27 28.77 1.79
C GLU A 246 14.91 28.03 3.00
N ALA A 247 14.12 27.21 3.69
CA ALA A 247 14.60 26.42 4.82
C ALA A 247 15.73 25.46 4.44
N THR A 248 15.78 24.99 3.20
CA THR A 248 16.78 24.06 2.66
C THR A 248 17.79 24.73 1.71
N ASP A 249 17.83 26.06 1.68
CA ASP A 249 18.71 26.85 0.82
C ASP A 249 18.56 26.48 -0.68
N TRP A 250 17.36 26.09 -1.13
CA TRP A 250 17.02 25.63 -2.49
C TRP A 250 17.81 24.40 -2.96
N LYS A 251 18.43 23.67 -2.04
CA LYS A 251 19.31 22.55 -2.38
C LYS A 251 18.55 21.31 -2.78
N VAL A 252 17.47 21.00 -2.09
CA VAL A 252 16.76 19.74 -2.26
C VAL A 252 15.38 19.93 -2.90
N PRO A 253 14.87 18.94 -3.65
CA PRO A 253 13.58 19.06 -4.29
C PRO A 253 12.42 18.98 -3.29
N ILE A 254 11.31 19.65 -3.67
CA ILE A 254 10.05 19.60 -2.94
C ILE A 254 9.06 18.71 -3.68
N PHE A 255 8.67 17.62 -3.04
CA PHE A 255 7.62 16.72 -3.50
C PHE A 255 6.29 17.15 -2.89
N VAL A 256 5.19 16.97 -3.62
CA VAL A 256 3.83 17.14 -3.09
C VAL A 256 3.08 15.82 -3.21
N LYS A 257 2.63 15.27 -2.06
CA LYS A 257 1.94 13.99 -2.01
C LYS A 257 0.44 14.17 -1.81
N LEU A 258 -0.32 13.51 -2.66
CA LEU A 258 -1.78 13.56 -2.76
C LEU A 258 -2.36 12.16 -2.56
N GLY A 259 -3.48 12.05 -1.84
CA GLY A 259 -4.34 10.88 -1.96
C GLY A 259 -5.17 10.98 -3.24
N ALA A 260 -5.28 9.90 -3.99
CA ALA A 260 -6.00 9.88 -5.26
C ALA A 260 -7.50 10.16 -5.07
N SER A 261 -7.89 11.40 -5.23
CA SER A 261 -9.25 11.89 -5.13
C SER A 261 -9.63 12.67 -6.40
N ARG A 262 -9.41 13.97 -6.42
CA ARG A 262 -9.58 14.85 -7.59
C ARG A 262 -8.23 15.04 -8.28
N VAL A 263 -7.65 13.93 -8.73
CA VAL A 263 -6.24 13.84 -9.13
C VAL A 263 -5.87 14.85 -10.19
N TYR A 264 -6.71 14.98 -11.22
CA TYR A 264 -6.44 15.91 -12.33
C TYR A 264 -6.25 17.35 -11.87
N ASP A 265 -7.17 17.88 -11.05
CA ASP A 265 -7.11 19.24 -10.56
C ASP A 265 -6.03 19.42 -9.48
N ASP A 266 -5.91 18.47 -8.55
CA ASP A 266 -4.95 18.52 -7.45
C ASP A 266 -3.50 18.47 -7.96
N VAL A 267 -3.21 17.68 -8.99
CA VAL A 267 -1.90 17.64 -9.65
C VAL A 267 -1.59 18.97 -10.34
N LYS A 268 -2.56 19.58 -11.02
CA LYS A 268 -2.39 20.92 -11.63
C LYS A 268 -2.08 21.99 -10.57
N LEU A 269 -2.78 21.96 -9.45
CA LEU A 269 -2.53 22.89 -8.33
C LEU A 269 -1.14 22.68 -7.74
N ALA A 270 -0.74 21.42 -7.45
CA ALA A 270 0.58 21.12 -6.92
C ALA A 270 1.71 21.53 -7.87
N ALA A 271 1.58 21.23 -9.15
CA ALA A 271 2.57 21.62 -10.18
C ALA A 271 2.65 23.15 -10.36
N LYS A 272 1.50 23.85 -10.33
CA LYS A 272 1.43 25.31 -10.38
C LYS A 272 2.03 25.96 -9.13
N ALA A 273 1.82 25.37 -7.95
CA ALA A 273 2.39 25.84 -6.70
C ALA A 273 3.92 25.68 -6.61
N GLY A 274 4.53 24.99 -7.57
CA GLY A 274 6.00 24.87 -7.63
C GLY A 274 6.54 23.52 -7.20
N ALA A 275 5.74 22.46 -7.12
CA ALA A 275 6.28 21.11 -6.88
C ALA A 275 7.31 20.72 -7.93
N ASP A 276 8.41 20.10 -7.51
CA ASP A 276 9.36 19.44 -8.41
C ASP A 276 8.85 18.06 -8.82
N VAL A 277 8.21 17.37 -7.87
CA VAL A 277 7.67 16.03 -8.03
C VAL A 277 6.26 15.98 -7.44
N VAL A 278 5.34 15.33 -8.12
CA VAL A 278 4.01 15.03 -7.57
C VAL A 278 3.92 13.54 -7.28
N VAL A 279 3.44 13.20 -6.08
CA VAL A 279 3.20 11.82 -5.64
C VAL A 279 1.70 11.61 -5.55
N VAL A 280 1.17 10.60 -6.24
CA VAL A 280 -0.25 10.24 -6.20
C VAL A 280 -0.40 8.83 -5.65
N ASP A 281 -1.15 8.71 -4.53
CA ASP A 281 -1.36 7.45 -3.82
C ASP A 281 -2.80 6.96 -4.03
N GLY A 282 -2.97 5.89 -4.80
CA GLY A 282 -4.26 5.30 -5.16
C GLY A 282 -5.01 4.70 -3.98
N MET A 283 -6.32 4.48 -4.15
CA MET A 283 -7.20 3.96 -3.10
C MET A 283 -6.82 2.57 -2.59
N GLU A 284 -6.02 1.81 -3.32
CA GLU A 284 -5.48 0.52 -2.88
C GLU A 284 -4.36 0.66 -1.84
N GLY A 285 -3.91 1.87 -1.55
CA GLY A 285 -2.86 2.16 -0.58
C GLY A 285 -3.19 1.65 0.81
N GLY A 286 -2.16 1.21 1.53
CA GLY A 286 -2.27 0.76 2.91
C GLY A 286 -1.99 1.85 3.94
N THR A 287 -2.27 1.54 5.20
CA THR A 287 -1.99 2.44 6.33
C THR A 287 -1.77 1.66 7.63
N GLY A 288 -1.14 2.30 8.61
CA GLY A 288 -1.05 1.77 9.97
C GLY A 288 -2.38 1.81 10.74
N ALA A 289 -3.20 2.83 10.49
CA ALA A 289 -4.52 2.98 11.10
C ALA A 289 -5.39 3.97 10.30
N SER A 290 -6.58 3.56 9.93
CA SER A 290 -7.59 4.42 9.31
C SER A 290 -9.01 3.92 9.62
N PRO A 291 -10.02 4.80 9.63
CA PRO A 291 -11.41 4.36 9.57
C PRO A 291 -11.64 3.43 8.37
N ASP A 292 -12.26 2.29 8.61
CA ASP A 292 -12.51 1.26 7.60
C ASP A 292 -13.29 1.82 6.41
N LEU A 293 -14.30 2.65 6.69
CA LEU A 293 -15.11 3.29 5.67
C LEU A 293 -14.30 4.14 4.68
N LEU A 294 -13.20 4.78 5.11
CA LEU A 294 -12.37 5.57 4.21
C LEU A 294 -11.55 4.68 3.28
N GLN A 295 -11.01 3.57 3.79
CA GLN A 295 -10.25 2.63 2.97
C GLN A 295 -11.13 1.96 1.89
N GLU A 296 -12.42 1.75 2.16
CA GLU A 296 -13.31 1.01 1.28
C GLU A 296 -14.18 1.90 0.37
N HIS A 297 -14.37 3.19 0.72
CA HIS A 297 -15.40 4.01 0.07
C HIS A 297 -14.91 5.40 -0.39
N THR A 298 -13.60 5.66 -0.35
CA THR A 298 -13.05 6.95 -0.82
C THR A 298 -11.86 6.76 -1.76
N GLY A 299 -11.61 7.77 -2.60
CA GLY A 299 -10.52 7.75 -3.55
C GLY A 299 -10.86 7.07 -4.88
N ILE A 300 -9.90 7.07 -5.78
CA ILE A 300 -9.97 6.39 -7.08
C ILE A 300 -8.83 5.36 -7.21
N PRO A 301 -9.00 4.33 -8.06
CA PRO A 301 -7.98 3.30 -8.28
C PRO A 301 -6.66 3.87 -8.82
N THR A 302 -5.56 3.24 -8.45
CA THR A 302 -4.20 3.60 -8.89
C THR A 302 -4.08 3.65 -10.40
N LEU A 303 -4.74 2.73 -11.13
CA LEU A 303 -4.77 2.73 -12.59
C LEU A 303 -5.37 4.03 -13.16
N ALA A 304 -6.48 4.49 -12.60
CA ALA A 304 -7.10 5.75 -13.02
C ALA A 304 -6.24 6.95 -12.59
N ALA A 305 -5.69 6.90 -11.38
CA ALA A 305 -4.91 7.98 -10.81
C ALA A 305 -3.64 8.31 -11.64
N VAL A 306 -2.91 7.31 -12.13
CA VAL A 306 -1.73 7.55 -12.96
C VAL A 306 -2.11 8.23 -14.28
N CYS A 307 -3.22 7.82 -14.89
CA CYS A 307 -3.69 8.39 -16.15
C CYS A 307 -4.15 9.86 -16.01
N GLU A 308 -4.92 10.17 -14.95
CA GLU A 308 -5.35 11.54 -14.65
C GLU A 308 -4.16 12.46 -14.33
N ALA A 309 -3.20 11.97 -13.51
CA ALA A 309 -2.01 12.73 -13.14
C ALA A 309 -1.14 13.07 -14.35
N ARG A 310 -0.85 12.07 -15.20
CA ARG A 310 -0.13 12.28 -16.46
C ARG A 310 -0.80 13.33 -17.33
N ALA A 311 -2.08 13.20 -17.51
CA ALA A 311 -2.81 14.07 -18.40
C ALA A 311 -2.92 15.52 -17.86
N ALA A 312 -2.99 15.70 -16.54
CA ALA A 312 -2.90 17.02 -15.92
C ALA A 312 -1.56 17.69 -16.25
N LEU A 313 -0.46 16.94 -16.13
CA LEU A 313 0.88 17.44 -16.45
C LEU A 313 1.07 17.71 -17.95
N GLU A 314 0.51 16.86 -18.84
CA GLU A 314 0.52 17.07 -20.29
C GLU A 314 -0.23 18.35 -20.69
N GLU A 315 -1.43 18.58 -20.13
CA GLU A 315 -2.20 19.82 -20.40
C GLU A 315 -1.46 21.07 -19.96
N MET A 316 -0.77 21.00 -18.82
CA MET A 316 0.04 22.11 -18.33
C MET A 316 1.37 22.27 -19.09
N LYS A 317 1.73 21.33 -19.99
CA LYS A 317 3.04 21.24 -20.67
C LYS A 317 4.20 21.09 -19.67
N LEU A 318 3.94 20.44 -18.54
CA LEU A 318 4.93 20.15 -17.48
C LEU A 318 5.29 18.67 -17.37
N TYR A 319 4.67 17.79 -18.17
CA TYR A 319 5.05 16.38 -18.25
C TYR A 319 6.53 16.25 -18.66
N GLY A 320 7.31 15.45 -17.92
CA GLY A 320 8.77 15.35 -18.08
C GLY A 320 9.58 16.46 -17.38
N GLN A 321 8.93 17.56 -16.93
CA GLN A 321 9.59 18.59 -16.10
C GLN A 321 9.23 18.42 -14.62
N VAL A 322 7.97 18.11 -14.31
CA VAL A 322 7.51 17.67 -13.00
C VAL A 322 7.43 16.15 -13.06
N GLN A 323 8.25 15.47 -12.25
CA GLN A 323 8.22 14.02 -12.20
C GLN A 323 6.99 13.51 -11.45
N LEU A 324 6.49 12.34 -11.84
CA LEU A 324 5.32 11.69 -11.27
C LEU A 324 5.71 10.41 -10.53
N ILE A 325 5.41 10.33 -9.24
CA ILE A 325 5.52 9.11 -8.44
C ILE A 325 4.13 8.54 -8.20
N ILE A 326 3.97 7.23 -8.41
CA ILE A 326 2.71 6.53 -8.16
C ILE A 326 2.86 5.57 -6.99
N ALA A 327 1.84 5.53 -6.14
CA ALA A 327 1.70 4.62 -5.02
C ALA A 327 0.28 4.02 -5.00
N GLY A 328 0.09 3.00 -4.17
CA GLY A 328 -1.21 2.36 -3.93
C GLY A 328 -1.32 0.98 -4.57
N GLY A 329 -1.28 -0.08 -3.75
CA GLY A 329 -1.52 -1.45 -4.19
C GLY A 329 -0.46 -2.08 -5.11
N ILE A 330 0.71 -1.49 -5.25
CA ILE A 330 1.81 -2.01 -6.09
C ILE A 330 2.46 -3.22 -5.42
N ARG A 331 2.62 -4.34 -6.15
CA ARG A 331 2.96 -5.65 -5.59
C ARG A 331 4.25 -6.26 -6.16
N HIS A 332 4.47 -6.15 -7.46
CA HIS A 332 5.55 -6.80 -8.21
C HIS A 332 6.01 -5.96 -9.40
N GLY A 333 7.09 -6.36 -10.05
CA GLY A 333 7.70 -5.58 -11.12
C GLY A 333 6.80 -5.35 -12.33
N SER A 334 5.83 -6.22 -12.62
CA SER A 334 4.89 -5.97 -13.72
C SER A 334 3.92 -4.82 -13.42
N ASP A 335 3.46 -4.65 -12.17
CA ASP A 335 2.67 -3.47 -11.78
C ASP A 335 3.50 -2.20 -11.97
N MET A 336 4.76 -2.25 -11.53
CA MET A 336 5.69 -1.12 -11.63
C MET A 336 5.98 -0.75 -13.10
N ALA A 337 6.29 -1.74 -13.92
CA ALA A 337 6.52 -1.53 -15.36
C ALA A 337 5.30 -0.93 -16.07
N LYS A 338 4.08 -1.38 -15.74
CA LYS A 338 2.84 -0.82 -16.29
C LYS A 338 2.62 0.62 -15.83
N ALA A 339 2.90 0.94 -14.57
CA ALA A 339 2.80 2.31 -14.08
C ALA A 339 3.84 3.24 -14.76
N LEU A 340 5.07 2.77 -14.98
CA LEU A 340 6.08 3.49 -15.77
C LEU A 340 5.60 3.70 -17.21
N ALA A 341 5.09 2.67 -17.87
CA ALA A 341 4.55 2.77 -19.22
C ALA A 341 3.37 3.74 -19.32
N LEU A 342 2.58 3.90 -18.27
CA LEU A 342 1.48 4.86 -18.19
C LEU A 342 1.93 6.28 -17.85
N GLY A 343 3.20 6.49 -17.53
CA GLY A 343 3.80 7.82 -17.37
C GLY A 343 4.30 8.17 -15.98
N ALA A 344 4.42 7.20 -15.07
CA ALA A 344 5.15 7.42 -13.82
C ALA A 344 6.67 7.45 -14.05
N ASP A 345 7.38 8.26 -13.28
CA ASP A 345 8.85 8.30 -13.25
C ASP A 345 9.42 7.40 -12.14
N ALA A 346 8.67 7.20 -11.06
CA ALA A 346 9.05 6.31 -9.98
C ALA A 346 7.81 5.74 -9.26
N ILE A 347 8.06 4.75 -8.42
CA ILE A 347 7.03 3.98 -7.73
C ILE A 347 7.31 4.00 -6.23
N TYR A 348 6.32 4.39 -5.42
CA TYR A 348 6.36 4.20 -3.98
C TYR A 348 5.73 2.87 -3.57
N VAL A 349 6.39 2.17 -2.65
CA VAL A 349 5.89 0.95 -2.03
C VAL A 349 5.85 1.07 -0.50
N GLY A 350 4.75 0.65 0.11
CA GLY A 350 4.59 0.60 1.56
C GLY A 350 4.34 -0.84 2.04
N THR A 351 3.14 -1.34 1.81
CA THR A 351 2.71 -2.67 2.26
C THR A 351 3.61 -3.78 1.70
N ALA A 352 4.00 -3.71 0.43
CA ALA A 352 4.89 -4.70 -0.18
C ALA A 352 6.28 -4.71 0.49
N ALA A 353 6.83 -3.54 0.82
CA ALA A 353 8.08 -3.44 1.57
C ALA A 353 7.96 -4.07 2.97
N LEU A 354 6.84 -3.84 3.68
CA LEU A 354 6.60 -4.48 4.98
C LEU A 354 6.44 -6.02 4.86
N ILE A 355 5.81 -6.50 3.79
CA ILE A 355 5.71 -7.95 3.52
C ILE A 355 7.12 -8.52 3.28
N ALA A 356 7.98 -7.82 2.57
CA ALA A 356 9.39 -8.20 2.43
C ALA A 356 10.12 -8.30 3.78
N LEU A 357 9.76 -7.47 4.78
CA LEU A 357 10.26 -7.56 6.16
C LEU A 357 9.63 -8.68 7.01
N ASN A 358 8.80 -9.55 6.51
CA ASN A 358 8.03 -10.62 7.17
C ASN A 358 6.60 -10.26 7.62
N CYS A 359 6.01 -9.12 7.23
CA CYS A 359 4.60 -8.86 7.51
C CYS A 359 3.73 -10.00 6.97
N ASN A 360 2.77 -10.43 7.76
CA ASN A 360 1.84 -11.52 7.41
C ASN A 360 2.49 -12.90 7.15
N LYS A 361 3.78 -13.09 7.43
CA LYS A 361 4.43 -14.41 7.32
C LYS A 361 3.92 -15.36 8.41
N PRO A 362 3.78 -16.67 8.16
CA PRO A 362 3.31 -17.66 9.13
C PRO A 362 4.38 -18.01 10.18
N LEU A 363 4.89 -16.98 10.84
CA LEU A 363 5.72 -17.04 12.04
C LEU A 363 4.85 -16.62 13.23
N PHE A 364 5.05 -17.21 14.41
CA PHE A 364 4.30 -16.86 15.62
C PHE A 364 2.77 -16.97 15.43
N VAL A 365 2.30 -18.08 14.88
CA VAL A 365 0.89 -18.30 14.50
C VAL A 365 -0.06 -18.12 15.67
N GLU A 366 0.31 -18.57 16.86
CA GLU A 366 -0.49 -18.44 18.08
C GLU A 366 -0.71 -16.96 18.47
N ASP A 367 0.29 -16.08 18.27
CA ASP A 367 0.14 -14.66 18.52
C ASP A 367 -0.81 -14.00 17.52
N TYR A 368 -0.84 -14.46 16.25
CA TYR A 368 -1.88 -14.02 15.30
C TYR A 368 -3.27 -14.39 15.81
N HIS A 369 -3.47 -15.63 16.24
CA HIS A 369 -4.75 -16.10 16.78
C HIS A 369 -5.15 -15.31 18.04
N ALA A 370 -4.18 -14.99 18.92
CA ALA A 370 -4.42 -14.23 20.13
C ALA A 370 -4.90 -12.78 19.90
N ILE A 371 -4.69 -12.23 18.70
CA ILE A 371 -5.20 -10.92 18.30
C ILE A 371 -6.42 -11.01 17.36
N GLY A 372 -6.99 -12.20 17.16
CA GLY A 372 -8.11 -12.41 16.25
C GLY A 372 -7.74 -12.35 14.76
N ALA A 373 -6.49 -12.67 14.41
CA ALA A 373 -5.99 -12.68 13.05
C ALA A 373 -5.44 -14.05 12.65
N VAL A 374 -5.14 -14.18 11.37
CA VAL A 374 -4.38 -15.32 10.83
C VAL A 374 -3.27 -14.79 9.92
N PRO A 375 -2.14 -15.52 9.75
CA PRO A 375 -1.14 -15.19 8.76
C PRO A 375 -1.77 -14.98 7.37
N TYR A 376 -1.18 -14.11 6.56
CA TYR A 376 -1.65 -13.67 5.23
C TYR A 376 -2.92 -12.78 5.24
N ALA A 377 -3.64 -12.64 6.38
CA ALA A 377 -4.86 -11.85 6.48
C ALA A 377 -4.92 -10.98 7.75
N CYS A 378 -3.78 -10.52 8.26
CA CYS A 378 -3.72 -9.66 9.42
C CYS A 378 -3.93 -8.18 9.04
N HIS A 379 -4.79 -7.48 9.81
CA HIS A 379 -5.11 -6.05 9.66
C HIS A 379 -4.96 -5.25 10.97
N HIS A 380 -4.17 -5.75 11.93
CA HIS A 380 -4.07 -5.21 13.30
C HIS A 380 -2.88 -4.27 13.52
N CYS A 381 -2.40 -3.55 12.48
CA CYS A 381 -1.23 -2.66 12.58
C CYS A 381 -1.40 -1.55 13.62
N HIS A 382 -2.64 -1.12 13.89
CA HIS A 382 -2.97 -0.05 14.85
C HIS A 382 -2.81 -0.47 16.31
N THR A 383 -2.92 -1.78 16.63
CA THR A 383 -3.02 -2.27 18.02
C THR A 383 -1.71 -2.24 18.82
N GLY A 384 -0.55 -2.18 18.14
CA GLY A 384 0.76 -2.32 18.76
C GLY A 384 1.16 -3.77 19.09
N ARG A 385 0.30 -4.75 18.79
CA ARG A 385 0.50 -6.18 19.08
C ARG A 385 0.95 -6.98 17.84
N CYS A 386 1.81 -6.40 17.01
CA CYS A 386 2.27 -7.04 15.78
C CYS A 386 3.10 -8.31 16.08
N PRO A 387 2.66 -9.51 15.66
CA PRO A 387 3.35 -10.77 15.99
C PRO A 387 4.78 -10.86 15.45
N VAL A 388 5.07 -10.16 14.36
CA VAL A 388 6.38 -10.19 13.67
C VAL A 388 7.26 -8.96 13.97
N GLY A 389 6.90 -8.14 14.95
CA GLY A 389 7.76 -7.05 15.44
C GLY A 389 7.81 -5.79 14.57
N ILE A 390 6.94 -5.65 13.54
CA ILE A 390 6.99 -4.51 12.60
C ILE A 390 6.22 -3.29 13.14
N THR A 391 4.94 -3.46 13.51
CA THR A 391 4.06 -2.35 13.90
C THR A 391 3.79 -2.34 15.40
N THR A 392 4.83 -2.46 16.19
CA THR A 392 4.79 -2.52 17.66
C THR A 392 5.82 -1.61 18.28
N GLN A 393 5.60 -1.24 19.56
CA GLN A 393 6.59 -0.57 20.40
C GLN A 393 6.93 -1.43 21.64
N ASP A 394 6.40 -2.65 21.72
CA ASP A 394 6.76 -3.63 22.73
C ASP A 394 8.19 -4.14 22.47
N PRO A 395 9.13 -4.01 23.43
CA PRO A 395 10.52 -4.41 23.24
C PRO A 395 10.71 -5.91 22.94
N GLU A 396 9.86 -6.79 23.49
CA GLU A 396 9.97 -8.24 23.24
C GLU A 396 9.45 -8.61 21.85
N LEU A 397 8.36 -7.98 21.42
CA LEU A 397 7.88 -8.17 20.04
C LEU A 397 8.85 -7.58 19.02
N MET A 398 9.46 -6.42 19.32
CA MET A 398 10.43 -5.77 18.42
C MET A 398 11.65 -6.65 18.12
N LYS A 399 12.15 -7.42 19.09
CA LYS A 399 13.30 -8.34 18.94
C LYS A 399 13.06 -9.43 17.90
N ARG A 400 11.80 -9.73 17.57
CA ARG A 400 11.43 -10.73 16.56
C ARG A 400 11.79 -10.30 15.13
N LEU A 401 11.96 -9.03 14.90
CA LEU A 401 12.44 -8.49 13.63
C LEU A 401 13.94 -8.22 13.73
N GLU A 402 14.72 -9.16 13.23
CA GLU A 402 16.17 -9.04 13.15
C GLU A 402 16.51 -8.09 11.98
N ILE A 403 17.25 -7.00 12.28
CA ILE A 403 17.43 -5.85 11.37
C ILE A 403 18.18 -6.24 10.10
N GLU A 404 19.32 -6.96 10.21
CA GLU A 404 20.15 -7.28 9.05
C GLU A 404 19.43 -8.23 8.08
N ALA A 405 18.87 -9.32 8.59
CA ALA A 405 18.14 -10.27 7.77
C ALA A 405 16.89 -9.63 7.12
N ALA A 406 16.22 -8.72 7.82
CA ALA A 406 15.09 -7.99 7.26
C ALA A 406 15.53 -7.01 6.17
N ALA A 407 16.65 -6.31 6.36
CA ALA A 407 17.22 -5.39 5.37
C ALA A 407 17.67 -6.13 4.10
N GLU A 408 18.36 -7.25 4.24
CA GLU A 408 18.75 -8.12 3.11
C GLU A 408 17.53 -8.61 2.32
N ARG A 409 16.48 -9.04 3.00
CA ARG A 409 15.24 -9.49 2.35
C ARG A 409 14.57 -8.37 1.55
N LEU A 410 14.54 -7.16 2.08
CA LEU A 410 14.02 -6.01 1.37
C LEU A 410 14.88 -5.67 0.14
N ALA A 411 16.20 -5.66 0.29
CA ALA A 411 17.11 -5.42 -0.83
C ALA A 411 16.96 -6.50 -1.92
N ASN A 412 16.87 -7.76 -1.54
CA ASN A 412 16.63 -8.88 -2.46
C ASN A 412 15.31 -8.72 -3.22
N TRP A 413 14.24 -8.30 -2.52
CA TRP A 413 12.97 -8.03 -3.16
C TRP A 413 13.06 -6.86 -4.15
N PHE A 414 13.73 -5.76 -3.79
CA PHE A 414 13.96 -4.65 -4.72
C PHE A 414 14.74 -5.08 -5.97
N HIS A 415 15.80 -5.86 -5.80
CA HIS A 415 16.56 -6.39 -6.93
C HIS A 415 15.70 -7.29 -7.82
N ALA A 416 14.89 -8.15 -7.23
CA ALA A 416 14.01 -9.06 -7.96
C ALA A 416 12.96 -8.29 -8.79
N VAL A 417 12.23 -7.34 -8.19
CA VAL A 417 11.20 -6.57 -8.93
C VAL A 417 11.84 -5.64 -9.97
N THR A 418 13.04 -5.12 -9.72
CA THR A 418 13.78 -4.35 -10.71
C THR A 418 14.19 -5.21 -11.91
N ALA A 419 14.65 -6.43 -11.67
CA ALA A 419 14.93 -7.39 -12.74
C ALA A 419 13.67 -7.74 -13.55
N GLU A 420 12.51 -7.87 -12.91
CA GLU A 420 11.21 -8.07 -13.60
C GLU A 420 10.89 -6.89 -14.53
N ILE A 421 11.06 -5.64 -14.07
CA ILE A 421 10.86 -4.44 -14.90
C ILE A 421 11.80 -4.46 -16.11
N GLN A 422 13.08 -4.77 -15.88
CA GLN A 422 14.09 -4.84 -16.95
C GLN A 422 13.78 -5.94 -17.99
N VAL A 423 13.28 -7.10 -17.53
CA VAL A 423 12.86 -8.18 -18.45
C VAL A 423 11.74 -7.73 -19.35
N LEU A 424 10.71 -7.04 -18.81
CA LEU A 424 9.61 -6.51 -19.57
C LEU A 424 10.05 -5.41 -20.55
N ALA A 425 10.91 -4.48 -20.10
CA ALA A 425 11.46 -3.43 -20.96
C ALA A 425 12.25 -4.02 -22.14
N ARG A 426 13.17 -4.98 -21.88
CA ARG A 426 13.93 -5.65 -22.95
C ARG A 426 13.03 -6.42 -23.89
N ALA A 427 12.00 -7.10 -23.40
CA ALA A 427 11.02 -7.80 -24.23
C ALA A 427 10.28 -6.83 -25.17
N CYS A 428 10.09 -5.57 -24.77
CA CYS A 428 9.54 -4.49 -25.59
C CYS A 428 10.61 -3.74 -26.42
N GLY A 429 11.86 -4.22 -26.44
CA GLY A 429 12.95 -3.61 -27.22
C GLY A 429 13.49 -2.33 -26.62
N LYS A 430 13.34 -2.11 -25.29
CA LYS A 430 13.77 -0.89 -24.59
C LYS A 430 15.03 -1.17 -23.76
N ASN A 431 16.03 -0.29 -23.83
CA ASN A 431 17.27 -0.38 -23.06
C ASN A 431 17.28 0.55 -21.82
N ASN A 432 16.15 1.21 -21.55
CA ASN A 432 15.90 1.98 -20.35
C ASN A 432 14.45 1.72 -19.91
N VAL A 433 14.21 1.47 -18.62
CA VAL A 433 12.87 1.20 -18.09
C VAL A 433 11.94 2.41 -18.21
N HIS A 434 12.49 3.62 -18.30
CA HIS A 434 11.73 4.86 -18.52
C HIS A 434 11.30 5.08 -19.97
N ASP A 435 11.77 4.24 -20.90
CA ASP A 435 11.32 4.27 -22.30
C ASP A 435 10.05 3.43 -22.53
N LEU A 436 9.56 2.73 -21.51
CA LEU A 436 8.26 2.05 -21.55
C LEU A 436 7.15 3.08 -21.75
N GLU A 437 6.22 2.77 -22.66
CA GLU A 437 5.18 3.71 -23.08
C GLU A 437 3.82 3.01 -23.28
N PRO A 438 2.69 3.75 -23.32
CA PRO A 438 1.37 3.14 -23.50
C PRO A 438 1.23 2.30 -24.76
N GLU A 439 2.03 2.55 -25.81
CA GLU A 439 2.06 1.75 -27.02
C GLU A 439 2.50 0.31 -26.75
N ASP A 440 3.36 0.10 -25.74
CA ASP A 440 3.82 -1.23 -25.33
C ASP A 440 2.75 -2.04 -24.58
N LEU A 441 1.57 -1.45 -24.32
CA LEU A 441 0.48 -2.05 -23.55
C LEU A 441 -0.75 -2.38 -24.41
N ARG A 442 -1.57 -3.35 -23.91
CA ARG A 442 -2.96 -3.57 -24.32
C ARG A 442 -3.85 -3.77 -23.10
N ALA A 443 -5.06 -3.22 -23.20
CA ALA A 443 -6.10 -3.44 -22.18
C ALA A 443 -6.76 -4.81 -22.39
N LEU A 444 -6.99 -5.53 -21.30
CA LEU A 444 -7.68 -6.83 -21.33
C LEU A 444 -9.19 -6.68 -21.10
N THR A 445 -9.62 -5.51 -20.60
CA THR A 445 -11.02 -5.18 -20.34
C THR A 445 -11.40 -3.85 -21.00
N LEU A 446 -12.68 -3.66 -21.28
CA LEU A 446 -13.19 -2.40 -21.82
C LEU A 446 -12.96 -1.24 -20.84
N GLU A 447 -13.16 -1.46 -19.55
CA GLU A 447 -12.98 -0.46 -18.51
C GLU A 447 -11.52 0.03 -18.47
N ALA A 448 -10.56 -0.89 -18.48
CA ALA A 448 -9.14 -0.52 -18.54
C ALA A 448 -8.82 0.26 -19.83
N SER A 449 -9.37 -0.14 -20.99
CA SER A 449 -9.16 0.59 -22.25
C SER A 449 -9.71 2.02 -22.18
N ILE A 450 -10.90 2.20 -21.63
CA ILE A 450 -11.53 3.53 -21.50
C ILE A 450 -10.73 4.42 -20.55
N ILE A 451 -10.30 3.87 -19.40
CA ILE A 451 -9.56 4.63 -18.36
C ILE A 451 -8.18 5.04 -18.87
N THR A 452 -7.46 4.12 -19.52
CA THR A 452 -6.05 4.35 -19.85
C THR A 452 -5.84 4.95 -21.24
N GLY A 453 -6.82 4.85 -22.13
CA GLY A 453 -6.63 5.15 -23.53
C GLY A 453 -5.77 4.14 -24.30
N VAL A 454 -5.47 2.99 -23.69
CA VAL A 454 -4.72 1.89 -24.32
C VAL A 454 -5.70 1.03 -25.14
N PRO A 455 -5.35 0.61 -26.38
CA PRO A 455 -6.22 -0.20 -27.20
C PRO A 455 -6.60 -1.53 -26.53
N LEU A 456 -7.85 -1.96 -26.73
CA LEU A 456 -8.29 -3.28 -26.28
C LEU A 456 -7.57 -4.39 -27.03
N ALA A 457 -7.08 -5.41 -26.31
CA ALA A 457 -6.39 -6.56 -26.89
C ALA A 457 -7.23 -7.24 -27.98
N GLY A 458 -6.60 -7.60 -29.09
CA GLY A 458 -7.26 -8.13 -30.29
C GLY A 458 -7.91 -7.06 -31.18
N THR A 459 -7.82 -5.79 -30.84
CA THR A 459 -8.27 -4.66 -31.66
C THR A 459 -7.21 -3.56 -31.66
N ASN A 460 -7.37 -2.59 -32.57
CA ASN A 460 -6.61 -1.33 -32.56
C ASN A 460 -7.51 -0.15 -32.14
N VAL A 461 -8.61 -0.45 -31.44
CA VAL A 461 -9.61 0.55 -31.08
C VAL A 461 -9.45 0.97 -29.64
N VAL A 462 -9.40 2.29 -29.41
CA VAL A 462 -9.55 2.92 -28.11
C VAL A 462 -10.99 3.36 -27.96
N PHE A 463 -11.72 2.77 -27.02
CA PHE A 463 -13.10 3.15 -26.76
C PHE A 463 -13.13 4.49 -26.00
N GLY A 464 -13.92 5.45 -26.49
CA GLY A 464 -14.08 6.75 -25.84
C GLY A 464 -13.10 7.87 -26.24
N GLY A 465 -12.11 7.59 -27.08
CA GLY A 465 -11.20 8.62 -27.64
C GLY A 465 -10.19 9.19 -26.63
N GLY A 466 -9.73 8.38 -25.72
CA GLY A 466 -8.78 8.76 -24.66
C GLY A 466 -9.50 9.08 -23.33
N PRO A 467 -8.76 9.44 -22.28
CA PRO A 467 -9.31 9.69 -20.96
C PRO A 467 -10.49 10.65 -21.02
N GLY A 468 -11.69 10.17 -20.61
CA GLY A 468 -12.97 10.85 -20.85
C GLY A 468 -13.09 12.25 -20.26
N TRP A 469 -12.24 12.60 -19.31
CA TRP A 469 -12.17 13.92 -18.69
C TRP A 469 -11.64 15.01 -19.67
N LYS A 470 -10.92 14.67 -20.77
CA LYS A 470 -10.58 15.65 -21.84
C LYS A 470 -11.81 16.28 -22.51
N LYS A 471 -13.01 15.74 -22.29
CA LYS A 471 -14.27 16.21 -22.89
C LYS A 471 -15.18 16.98 -21.93
N LEU A 472 -14.80 17.15 -20.66
CA LEU A 472 -15.62 17.80 -19.63
C LEU A 472 -15.28 19.30 -19.42
N HIS A 473 -14.40 19.87 -20.27
CA HIS A 473 -14.06 21.30 -20.26
C HIS A 473 -14.44 22.01 -21.54
#